data_75fea034e4bd67e4d95b944f0a922285
#
_entry.id   75fea034e4bd67e4d95b944f0a922285
#
_cell.length_a   1.000
_cell.length_b   1.000
_cell.length_c   1.000
_cell.angle_alpha   90.00
_cell.angle_beta   90.00
_cell.angle_gamma   90.00
#
_symmetry.space_group_name_H-M   'P 1'
#
loop_
_entity.id
_entity.type
_entity.pdbx_description
1 polymer ?
#
loop_
_entity_poly.entity_id
_entity_poly.type
_entity_poly.pdbx_seq_one_letter_code
_entity_poly.pdbx_strand_id
1 'polypeptide(L)'
;RPSTYDGYKKTIANYINPYIGGVALNQLTPAMVDKMFQQIIDKGLKPSTAAGAKRVLSVALSHARKYRYIETNAAKDTLTKFGKGDKTPDPYTPEQVKLLMQRVEGTVWEMPVILGGLYGMRRSEILGLRWRNVDLENNTFDVTEQLPFKVPPKTKVIEEMAPPKSNGRKLPITELARPFFLKQFAMQEVQKEQAAKEGKPYYDNDLVVAKPDGAPINASWVSSQFGKLLEDL
;
A
#
# COMPACT_ATOMS: atom_id res chain seq x y z
N ARG A 1 -12.87 3.17 -6.13
CA ARG A 1 -12.47 2.52 -4.89
C ARG A 1 -12.26 3.55 -3.77
N PRO A 2 -12.51 3.22 -2.50
CA PRO A 2 -12.34 4.16 -1.37
C PRO A 2 -10.95 4.80 -1.33
N SER A 3 -9.89 4.05 -1.60
CA SER A 3 -8.51 4.56 -1.65
C SER A 3 -8.29 5.61 -2.74
N THR A 4 -8.91 5.44 -3.91
CA THR A 4 -8.82 6.42 -5.01
C THR A 4 -9.54 7.71 -4.65
N TYR A 5 -10.73 7.60 -4.08
CA TYR A 5 -11.49 8.76 -3.61
C TYR A 5 -10.73 9.55 -2.54
N ASP A 6 -10.17 8.87 -1.55
CA ASP A 6 -9.37 9.48 -0.50
C ASP A 6 -8.11 10.16 -1.06
N GLY A 7 -7.44 9.52 -2.01
CA GLY A 7 -6.30 10.10 -2.72
C GLY A 7 -6.66 11.37 -3.49
N TYR A 8 -7.76 11.37 -4.20
CA TYR A 8 -8.26 12.56 -4.92
C TYR A 8 -8.62 13.68 -3.94
N LYS A 9 -9.37 13.37 -2.88
CA LYS A 9 -9.74 14.33 -1.84
C LYS A 9 -8.51 15.03 -1.23
N LYS A 10 -7.48 14.24 -0.86
CA LYS A 10 -6.24 14.78 -0.31
C LYS A 10 -5.47 15.62 -1.32
N THR A 11 -5.39 15.17 -2.57
CA THR A 11 -4.70 15.91 -3.62
C THR A 11 -5.39 17.24 -3.89
N ILE A 12 -6.70 17.27 -3.97
CA ILE A 12 -7.49 18.50 -4.16
C ILE A 12 -7.27 19.44 -2.98
N ALA A 13 -7.42 18.98 -1.75
CA ALA A 13 -7.31 19.81 -0.56
C ALA A 13 -5.91 20.39 -0.35
N ASN A 14 -4.85 19.61 -0.61
CA ASN A 14 -3.48 20.00 -0.27
C ASN A 14 -2.73 20.66 -1.45
N TYR A 15 -3.07 20.31 -2.70
CA TYR A 15 -2.25 20.68 -3.86
C TYR A 15 -3.01 21.40 -4.98
N ILE A 16 -4.33 21.52 -4.91
CA ILE A 16 -5.12 22.22 -5.93
C ILE A 16 -5.83 23.43 -5.33
N ASN A 17 -6.69 23.20 -4.34
CA ASN A 17 -7.49 24.28 -3.73
C ASN A 17 -6.67 25.45 -3.17
N PRO A 18 -5.51 25.24 -2.51
CA PRO A 18 -4.73 26.35 -1.98
C PRO A 18 -4.25 27.37 -3.01
N TYR A 19 -4.21 26.99 -4.29
CA TYR A 19 -3.64 27.81 -5.36
C TYR A 19 -4.70 28.33 -6.34
N ILE A 20 -5.64 27.49 -6.72
CA ILE A 20 -6.65 27.80 -7.75
C ILE A 20 -8.10 27.56 -7.31
N GLY A 21 -8.33 27.16 -6.06
CA GLY A 21 -9.67 26.84 -5.56
C GLY A 21 -10.64 28.03 -5.52
N GLY A 22 -10.13 29.28 -5.50
CA GLY A 22 -10.94 30.50 -5.61
C GLY A 22 -11.17 30.99 -7.02
N VAL A 23 -10.61 30.34 -8.04
CA VAL A 23 -10.78 30.76 -9.45
C VAL A 23 -12.05 30.14 -10.01
N ALA A 24 -12.89 30.97 -10.63
CA ALA A 24 -14.08 30.48 -11.33
C ALA A 24 -13.68 29.52 -12.47
N LEU A 25 -14.42 28.44 -12.65
CA LEU A 25 -14.04 27.34 -13.54
C LEU A 25 -13.85 27.78 -15.00
N ASN A 26 -14.67 28.73 -15.46
CA ASN A 26 -14.60 29.32 -16.79
C ASN A 26 -13.49 30.37 -16.98
N GLN A 27 -12.84 30.79 -15.88
CA GLN A 27 -11.72 31.72 -15.87
C GLN A 27 -10.37 31.02 -15.68
N LEU A 28 -10.37 29.70 -15.43
CA LEU A 28 -9.14 28.94 -15.21
C LEU A 28 -8.35 28.80 -16.51
N THR A 29 -7.14 29.39 -16.53
CA THR A 29 -6.23 29.34 -17.68
C THR A 29 -5.10 28.34 -17.52
N PRO A 30 -4.48 27.84 -18.61
CA PRO A 30 -3.29 27.00 -18.55
C PRO A 30 -2.14 27.65 -17.76
N ALA A 31 -1.94 28.97 -17.91
CA ALA A 31 -0.90 29.72 -17.20
C ALA A 31 -1.10 29.72 -15.67
N MET A 32 -2.36 29.80 -15.19
CA MET A 32 -2.65 29.67 -13.76
C MET A 32 -2.32 28.28 -13.24
N VAL A 33 -2.59 27.25 -14.03
CA VAL A 33 -2.27 25.87 -13.69
C VAL A 33 -0.76 25.63 -13.70
N ASP A 34 -0.03 26.15 -14.66
CA ASP A 34 1.45 26.09 -14.68
C ASP A 34 2.06 26.80 -13.47
N LYS A 35 1.54 27.98 -13.08
CA LYS A 35 1.96 28.69 -11.87
C LYS A 35 1.72 27.84 -10.61
N MET A 36 0.57 27.16 -10.51
CA MET A 36 0.27 26.25 -9.41
C MET A 36 1.33 25.13 -9.33
N PHE A 37 1.73 24.54 -10.45
CA PHE A 37 2.76 23.48 -10.44
C PHE A 37 4.10 24.01 -9.97
N GLN A 38 4.51 25.19 -10.43
CA GLN A 38 5.74 25.84 -9.99
C GLN A 38 5.72 26.09 -8.48
N GLN A 39 4.63 26.64 -7.96
CA GLN A 39 4.46 26.89 -6.52
C GLN A 39 4.51 25.61 -5.66
N ILE A 40 4.03 24.48 -6.19
CA ILE A 40 4.16 23.18 -5.51
C ILE A 40 5.64 22.77 -5.44
N ILE A 41 6.40 22.96 -6.51
CA ILE A 41 7.82 22.62 -6.59
C ILE A 41 8.65 23.57 -5.70
N ASP A 42 8.38 24.87 -5.74
CA ASP A 42 9.08 25.91 -4.97
C ASP A 42 8.94 25.68 -3.45
N LYS A 43 7.88 25.00 -3.00
CA LYS A 43 7.75 24.53 -1.60
C LYS A 43 8.62 23.33 -1.25
N GLY A 44 9.50 22.90 -2.14
CA GLY A 44 10.39 21.74 -1.92
C GLY A 44 9.73 20.39 -2.13
N LEU A 45 8.52 20.36 -2.72
CA LEU A 45 7.84 19.10 -3.02
C LEU A 45 8.38 18.49 -4.33
N LYS A 46 8.35 17.16 -4.40
CA LYS A 46 8.87 16.45 -5.59
C LYS A 46 8.03 16.78 -6.84
N PRO A 47 8.66 16.87 -8.02
CA PRO A 47 7.94 17.03 -9.31
C PRO A 47 6.85 15.99 -9.52
N SER A 48 7.01 14.78 -9.01
CA SER A 48 6.00 13.72 -9.03
C SER A 48 4.71 14.09 -8.26
N THR A 49 4.80 14.94 -7.23
CA THR A 49 3.63 15.47 -6.50
C THR A 49 2.84 16.43 -7.38
N ALA A 50 3.50 17.35 -8.07
CA ALA A 50 2.87 18.25 -9.02
C ALA A 50 2.25 17.48 -10.21
N ALA A 51 2.94 16.47 -10.72
CA ALA A 51 2.41 15.56 -11.75
C ALA A 51 1.15 14.80 -11.26
N GLY A 52 1.12 14.40 -10.00
CA GLY A 52 -0.06 13.84 -9.36
C GLY A 52 -1.24 14.81 -9.32
N ALA A 53 -0.99 16.07 -8.92
CA ALA A 53 -2.00 17.13 -8.93
C ALA A 53 -2.52 17.41 -10.35
N LYS A 54 -1.64 17.49 -11.37
CA LYS A 54 -2.02 17.61 -12.78
C LYS A 54 -2.98 16.51 -13.21
N ARG A 55 -2.67 15.26 -12.85
CA ARG A 55 -3.52 14.11 -13.21
C ARG A 55 -4.92 14.24 -12.62
N VAL A 56 -5.03 14.57 -11.33
CA VAL A 56 -6.33 14.72 -10.66
C VAL A 56 -7.12 15.89 -11.23
N LEU A 57 -6.49 17.05 -11.40
CA LEU A 57 -7.11 18.25 -12.00
C LEU A 57 -7.57 17.97 -13.43
N SER A 58 -6.73 17.33 -14.25
CA SER A 58 -7.07 17.00 -15.64
C SER A 58 -8.28 16.08 -15.74
N VAL A 59 -8.44 15.11 -14.83
CA VAL A 59 -9.63 14.25 -14.77
C VAL A 59 -10.86 15.08 -14.42
N ALA A 60 -10.78 15.95 -13.42
CA ALA A 60 -11.89 16.82 -13.00
C ALA A 60 -12.34 17.77 -14.13
N LEU A 61 -11.36 18.46 -14.77
CA LEU A 61 -11.66 19.37 -15.89
C LEU A 61 -12.16 18.63 -17.13
N SER A 62 -11.70 17.41 -17.41
CA SER A 62 -12.25 16.58 -18.49
C SER A 62 -13.71 16.23 -18.23
N HIS A 63 -14.07 16.00 -16.97
CA HIS A 63 -15.47 15.78 -16.56
C HIS A 63 -16.30 17.06 -16.76
N ALA A 64 -15.80 18.21 -16.29
CA ALA A 64 -16.45 19.51 -16.48
C ALA A 64 -16.69 19.82 -17.96
N ARG A 65 -15.72 19.52 -18.83
CA ARG A 65 -15.87 19.66 -20.29
C ARG A 65 -16.96 18.74 -20.86
N LYS A 66 -17.03 17.49 -20.38
CA LYS A 66 -18.07 16.54 -20.81
C LYS A 66 -19.47 17.07 -20.50
N TYR A 67 -19.63 17.75 -19.36
CA TYR A 67 -20.89 18.39 -18.95
C TYR A 67 -21.06 19.80 -19.50
N ARG A 68 -20.17 20.26 -20.40
CA ARG A 68 -20.23 21.60 -21.06
C ARG A 68 -20.15 22.78 -20.08
N TYR A 69 -19.53 22.61 -18.90
CA TYR A 69 -19.24 23.73 -18.00
C TYR A 69 -18.02 24.54 -18.45
N ILE A 70 -17.13 23.93 -19.25
CA ILE A 70 -15.97 24.55 -19.89
C ILE A 70 -15.77 23.94 -21.28
N GLU A 71 -15.11 24.70 -22.17
CA GLU A 71 -14.81 24.25 -23.54
C GLU A 71 -13.48 23.48 -23.62
N THR A 72 -12.49 23.94 -22.86
CA THR A 72 -11.12 23.40 -22.90
C THR A 72 -10.68 22.85 -21.52
N ASN A 73 -9.63 22.05 -21.49
CA ASN A 73 -9.07 21.51 -20.25
C ASN A 73 -7.71 22.18 -19.96
N ALA A 74 -7.74 23.24 -19.18
CA ALA A 74 -6.55 24.03 -18.85
C ALA A 74 -5.39 23.18 -18.30
N ALA A 75 -5.63 22.04 -17.65
CA ALA A 75 -4.57 21.18 -17.15
C ALA A 75 -3.89 20.34 -18.25
N LYS A 76 -4.54 20.13 -19.39
CA LYS A 76 -3.93 19.44 -20.54
C LYS A 76 -3.08 20.39 -21.38
N ASP A 77 -3.47 21.66 -21.44
CA ASP A 77 -2.88 22.67 -22.30
C ASP A 77 -1.70 23.40 -21.61
N THR A 78 -1.23 22.91 -20.47
CA THR A 78 -0.07 23.43 -19.73
C THR A 78 1.25 23.12 -20.44
N LEU A 79 2.20 24.04 -20.34
CA LEU A 79 3.55 23.90 -20.89
C LEU A 79 4.47 23.09 -19.97
N THR A 80 4.18 23.04 -18.66
CA THR A 80 5.01 22.33 -17.68
C THR A 80 5.09 20.84 -18.00
N LYS A 81 6.35 20.41 -18.25
CA LYS A 81 6.71 18.99 -18.39
C LYS A 81 7.39 18.52 -17.11
N PHE A 82 6.82 17.50 -16.48
CA PHE A 82 7.49 16.84 -15.36
C PHE A 82 8.49 15.84 -15.91
N GLY A 83 9.76 15.94 -15.47
CA GLY A 83 10.78 14.96 -15.81
C GLY A 83 10.35 13.54 -15.42
N LYS A 84 10.94 12.52 -16.05
CA LYS A 84 10.83 11.15 -15.55
C LYS A 84 11.32 11.17 -14.09
N GLY A 85 10.51 10.65 -13.18
CA GLY A 85 10.84 10.57 -11.76
C GLY A 85 12.20 9.92 -11.52
N ASP A 86 12.69 10.07 -10.30
CA ASP A 86 13.96 9.51 -9.85
C ASP A 86 14.14 8.05 -10.29
N LYS A 87 15.40 7.62 -10.43
CA LYS A 87 15.81 6.28 -10.85
C LYS A 87 14.90 5.19 -10.27
N THR A 88 14.55 4.24 -11.10
CA THR A 88 13.99 2.96 -10.62
C THR A 88 14.99 2.41 -9.61
N PRO A 89 14.57 2.07 -8.38
CA PRO A 89 15.47 1.44 -7.42
C PRO A 89 16.10 0.20 -8.03
N ASP A 90 17.40 0.02 -7.83
CA ASP A 90 18.07 -1.19 -8.26
C ASP A 90 17.48 -2.39 -7.46
N PRO A 91 17.29 -3.56 -8.10
CA PRO A 91 16.87 -4.76 -7.39
C PRO A 91 17.93 -5.17 -6.36
N TYR A 92 17.50 -5.79 -5.26
CA TYR A 92 18.44 -6.32 -4.30
C TYR A 92 19.31 -7.43 -4.91
N THR A 93 20.60 -7.43 -4.54
CA THR A 93 21.49 -8.54 -4.89
C THR A 93 21.13 -9.80 -4.09
N PRO A 94 21.54 -11.00 -4.55
CA PRO A 94 21.33 -12.24 -3.80
C PRO A 94 21.92 -12.18 -2.36
N GLU A 95 23.06 -11.51 -2.19
CA GLU A 95 23.73 -11.32 -0.89
C GLU A 95 22.89 -10.45 0.04
N GLN A 96 22.33 -9.35 -0.48
CA GLN A 96 21.44 -8.47 0.28
C GLN A 96 20.16 -9.19 0.68
N VAL A 97 19.58 -10.00 -0.21
CA VAL A 97 18.39 -10.81 0.10
C VAL A 97 18.72 -11.82 1.20
N LYS A 98 19.88 -12.50 1.12
CA LYS A 98 20.32 -13.45 2.14
C LYS A 98 20.49 -12.76 3.49
N LEU A 99 21.15 -11.60 3.52
CA LEU A 99 21.34 -10.81 4.74
C LEU A 99 19.99 -10.35 5.33
N LEU A 100 19.05 -9.90 4.48
CA LEU A 100 17.71 -9.54 4.92
C LEU A 100 16.98 -10.72 5.54
N MET A 101 17.04 -11.90 4.92
CA MET A 101 16.41 -13.12 5.46
C MET A 101 16.99 -13.52 6.82
N GLN A 102 18.30 -13.45 6.98
CA GLN A 102 18.96 -13.70 8.28
C GLN A 102 18.52 -12.69 9.35
N ARG A 103 18.45 -11.42 8.98
CA ARG A 103 18.05 -10.33 9.90
C ARG A 103 16.60 -10.46 10.39
N VAL A 104 15.72 -10.97 9.57
CA VAL A 104 14.29 -11.09 9.92
C VAL A 104 13.92 -12.41 10.55
N GLU A 105 14.85 -13.35 10.62
CA GLU A 105 14.63 -14.70 11.19
C GLU A 105 14.07 -14.62 12.61
N GLY A 106 12.98 -15.34 12.85
CA GLY A 106 12.28 -15.36 14.14
C GLY A 106 11.55 -14.07 14.52
N THR A 107 11.55 -13.05 13.65
CA THR A 107 10.83 -11.79 13.88
C THR A 107 9.48 -11.77 13.18
N VAL A 108 8.66 -10.76 13.51
CA VAL A 108 7.38 -10.48 12.81
C VAL A 108 7.57 -10.18 11.30
N TRP A 109 8.80 -9.94 10.86
CA TRP A 109 9.15 -9.62 9.47
C TRP A 109 9.46 -10.86 8.62
N GLU A 110 9.72 -12.01 9.24
CA GLU A 110 10.13 -13.22 8.51
C GLU A 110 9.11 -13.59 7.44
N MET A 111 7.86 -13.82 7.84
CA MET A 111 6.80 -14.20 6.88
C MET A 111 6.46 -13.11 5.85
N PRO A 112 6.35 -11.81 6.20
CA PRO A 112 6.23 -10.73 5.22
C PRO A 112 7.34 -10.67 4.18
N VAL A 113 8.59 -10.90 4.56
CA VAL A 113 9.75 -10.91 3.64
C VAL A 113 9.68 -12.12 2.71
N ILE A 114 9.32 -13.30 3.19
CA ILE A 114 9.10 -14.49 2.38
C ILE A 114 7.98 -14.26 1.35
N LEU A 115 6.82 -13.79 1.78
CA LEU A 115 5.68 -13.53 0.90
C LEU A 115 5.95 -12.42 -0.13
N GLY A 116 6.66 -11.38 0.29
CA GLY A 116 7.05 -10.28 -0.61
C GLY A 116 8.18 -10.65 -1.57
N GLY A 117 9.23 -11.29 -1.06
CA GLY A 117 10.44 -11.60 -1.82
C GLY A 117 10.28 -12.76 -2.80
N LEU A 118 9.69 -13.88 -2.36
CA LEU A 118 9.54 -15.07 -3.22
C LEU A 118 8.32 -14.99 -4.14
N TYR A 119 7.23 -14.36 -3.70
CA TYR A 119 5.95 -14.37 -4.42
C TYR A 119 5.55 -13.02 -5.01
N GLY A 120 6.30 -11.96 -4.74
CA GLY A 120 5.98 -10.61 -5.24
C GLY A 120 4.62 -10.10 -4.76
N MET A 121 4.15 -10.52 -3.59
CA MET A 121 2.87 -10.12 -3.06
C MET A 121 2.86 -8.64 -2.66
N ARG A 122 1.74 -7.97 -2.91
CA ARG A 122 1.56 -6.58 -2.45
C ARG A 122 1.40 -6.55 -0.93
N ARG A 123 1.89 -5.48 -0.28
CA ARG A 123 1.78 -5.29 1.17
C ARG A 123 0.38 -5.61 1.73
N SER A 124 -0.69 -5.13 1.08
CA SER A 124 -2.06 -5.37 1.56
C SER A 124 -2.51 -6.82 1.36
N GLU A 125 -1.98 -7.53 0.37
CA GLU A 125 -2.20 -8.95 0.14
C GLU A 125 -1.48 -9.78 1.20
N ILE A 126 -0.21 -9.44 1.52
CA ILE A 126 0.58 -10.07 2.59
C ILE A 126 -0.16 -9.98 3.94
N LEU A 127 -0.57 -8.76 4.30
CA LEU A 127 -1.24 -8.49 5.58
C LEU A 127 -2.68 -9.00 5.62
N GLY A 128 -3.25 -9.37 4.48
CA GLY A 128 -4.61 -9.89 4.36
C GLY A 128 -4.68 -11.37 4.02
N LEU A 129 -3.55 -12.07 3.90
CA LEU A 129 -3.55 -13.52 3.68
C LEU A 129 -4.08 -14.23 4.93
N ARG A 130 -5.07 -15.10 4.75
CA ARG A 130 -5.69 -15.89 5.82
C ARG A 130 -5.33 -17.36 5.71
N TRP A 131 -5.26 -18.04 6.83
CA TRP A 131 -4.97 -19.48 6.90
C TRP A 131 -5.97 -20.33 6.15
N ARG A 132 -7.24 -19.98 6.15
CA ARG A 132 -8.28 -20.67 5.34
C ARG A 132 -8.02 -20.66 3.84
N ASN A 133 -7.15 -19.77 3.36
CA ASN A 133 -6.72 -19.68 1.97
C ASN A 133 -5.36 -20.38 1.73
N VAL A 134 -4.81 -21.05 2.74
CA VAL A 134 -3.52 -21.78 2.69
C VAL A 134 -3.79 -23.26 2.82
N ASP A 135 -3.43 -24.01 1.81
CA ASP A 135 -3.53 -25.46 1.77
C ASP A 135 -2.13 -26.08 1.89
N LEU A 136 -1.77 -26.46 3.11
CA LEU A 136 -0.46 -27.06 3.41
C LEU A 136 -0.35 -28.51 2.96
N GLU A 137 -1.47 -29.20 2.69
CA GLU A 137 -1.48 -30.57 2.19
C GLU A 137 -1.15 -30.60 0.71
N ASN A 138 -1.79 -29.72 -0.07
CA ASN A 138 -1.56 -29.60 -1.51
C ASN A 138 -0.46 -28.59 -1.86
N ASN A 139 0.18 -27.98 -0.86
CA ASN A 139 1.23 -26.96 -1.04
C ASN A 139 0.80 -25.81 -1.94
N THR A 140 -0.37 -25.21 -1.68
CA THR A 140 -0.88 -24.06 -2.42
C THR A 140 -1.47 -23.02 -1.48
N PHE A 141 -1.59 -21.77 -1.95
CA PHE A 141 -2.39 -20.74 -1.30
C PHE A 141 -3.06 -19.81 -2.31
N ASP A 142 -4.20 -19.26 -1.94
CA ASP A 142 -5.00 -18.39 -2.76
C ASP A 142 -4.92 -16.94 -2.29
N VAL A 143 -4.57 -16.03 -3.20
CA VAL A 143 -4.58 -14.58 -2.95
C VAL A 143 -5.91 -14.02 -3.47
N THR A 144 -6.96 -14.17 -2.69
CA THR A 144 -8.34 -13.79 -3.05
C THR A 144 -8.84 -12.54 -2.33
N GLU A 145 -8.12 -12.10 -1.31
CA GLU A 145 -8.48 -10.94 -0.48
C GLU A 145 -7.24 -10.16 -0.05
N GLN A 146 -7.45 -8.95 0.45
CA GLN A 146 -6.40 -8.08 0.97
C GLN A 146 -6.89 -7.31 2.18
N LEU A 147 -5.96 -6.86 3.02
CA LEU A 147 -6.28 -5.99 4.14
C LEU A 147 -6.98 -4.70 3.63
N PRO A 148 -8.08 -4.24 4.26
CA PRO A 148 -8.76 -3.01 3.89
C PRO A 148 -7.82 -1.79 3.87
N PHE A 149 -8.12 -0.81 3.01
CA PHE A 149 -7.27 0.39 2.85
C PHE A 149 -7.08 1.18 4.15
N LYS A 150 -8.10 1.25 4.98
CA LYS A 150 -8.04 1.90 6.29
C LYS A 150 -8.43 0.89 7.37
N VAL A 151 -7.42 0.37 8.04
CA VAL A 151 -7.60 -0.34 9.31
C VAL A 151 -7.12 0.60 10.40
N PRO A 152 -7.99 1.06 11.30
CA PRO A 152 -7.59 1.93 12.40
C PRO A 152 -6.47 1.27 13.24
N PRO A 153 -5.50 2.03 13.77
CA PRO A 153 -4.34 1.47 14.48
C PRO A 153 -4.69 0.59 15.69
N LYS A 154 -5.84 0.83 16.31
CA LYS A 154 -6.32 0.09 17.49
C LYS A 154 -7.28 -1.05 17.15
N THR A 155 -7.55 -1.30 15.86
CA THR A 155 -8.44 -2.39 15.44
C THR A 155 -7.88 -3.73 15.90
N LYS A 156 -8.73 -4.52 16.51
CA LYS A 156 -8.41 -5.87 17.00
C LYS A 156 -9.02 -6.95 16.13
N VAL A 157 -10.20 -6.69 15.58
CA VAL A 157 -10.94 -7.62 14.72
C VAL A 157 -11.22 -6.95 13.37
N ILE A 158 -11.04 -7.70 12.28
CA ILE A 158 -11.39 -7.27 10.91
C ILE A 158 -12.73 -7.91 10.55
N GLU A 159 -13.76 -7.08 10.47
CA GLU A 159 -15.10 -7.55 10.12
C GLU A 159 -15.19 -7.94 8.65
N GLU A 160 -14.57 -7.16 7.76
CA GLU A 160 -14.65 -7.35 6.32
C GLU A 160 -13.30 -7.12 5.63
N MET A 161 -12.93 -8.05 4.74
CA MET A 161 -11.74 -7.94 3.89
C MET A 161 -12.08 -7.26 2.57
N ALA A 162 -11.09 -6.65 1.95
CA ALA A 162 -11.25 -6.03 0.64
C ALA A 162 -10.83 -7.00 -0.48
N PRO A 163 -11.49 -6.95 -1.66
CA PRO A 163 -11.02 -7.69 -2.83
C PRO A 163 -9.65 -7.17 -3.28
N PRO A 164 -8.78 -8.03 -3.84
CA PRO A 164 -7.47 -7.65 -4.34
C PRO A 164 -7.59 -6.64 -5.49
N LYS A 165 -6.53 -5.88 -5.78
CA LYS A 165 -6.51 -4.91 -6.88
C LYS A 165 -6.51 -5.56 -8.27
N SER A 166 -6.00 -6.77 -8.36
CA SER A 166 -6.03 -7.65 -9.54
C SER A 166 -6.99 -8.80 -9.29
N ASN A 167 -7.22 -9.63 -10.32
CA ASN A 167 -7.93 -10.89 -10.14
C ASN A 167 -7.18 -11.75 -9.11
N GLY A 168 -7.93 -12.55 -8.34
CA GLY A 168 -7.37 -13.53 -7.43
C GLY A 168 -6.42 -14.49 -8.18
N ARG A 169 -5.46 -15.05 -7.46
CA ARG A 169 -4.52 -16.02 -8.02
C ARG A 169 -4.18 -17.11 -7.01
N LYS A 170 -4.03 -18.34 -7.50
CA LYS A 170 -3.48 -19.46 -6.75
C LYS A 170 -1.97 -19.53 -6.98
N LEU A 171 -1.21 -19.75 -5.93
CA LEU A 171 0.24 -19.82 -5.94
C LEU A 171 0.71 -21.11 -5.25
N PRO A 172 1.76 -21.77 -5.75
CA PRO A 172 2.33 -22.94 -5.08
C PRO A 172 3.13 -22.50 -3.84
N ILE A 173 3.07 -23.27 -2.75
CA ILE A 173 4.01 -23.17 -1.65
C ILE A 173 5.25 -23.96 -2.07
N THR A 174 6.32 -23.24 -2.39
CA THR A 174 7.58 -23.87 -2.80
C THR A 174 8.24 -24.61 -1.64
N GLU A 175 9.12 -25.59 -1.93
CA GLU A 175 9.90 -26.28 -0.92
C GLU A 175 10.69 -25.33 -0.02
N LEU A 176 11.21 -24.23 -0.61
CA LEU A 176 11.90 -23.18 0.12
C LEU A 176 10.99 -22.43 1.09
N ALA A 177 9.74 -22.17 0.73
CA ALA A 177 8.80 -21.38 1.54
C ALA A 177 8.06 -22.24 2.59
N ARG A 178 7.86 -23.52 2.34
CA ARG A 178 7.07 -24.41 3.18
C ARG A 178 7.47 -24.42 4.65
N PRO A 179 8.76 -24.50 5.01
CA PRO A 179 9.19 -24.45 6.42
C PRO A 179 8.74 -23.18 7.15
N PHE A 180 8.71 -22.02 6.45
CA PHE A 180 8.28 -20.75 7.03
C PHE A 180 6.77 -20.72 7.31
N PHE A 181 5.95 -21.29 6.42
CA PHE A 181 4.51 -21.43 6.67
C PHE A 181 4.25 -22.33 7.89
N LEU A 182 4.92 -23.48 7.97
CA LEU A 182 4.77 -24.39 9.12
C LEU A 182 5.23 -23.74 10.44
N LYS A 183 6.38 -23.06 10.43
CA LYS A 183 6.91 -22.33 11.59
C LYS A 183 5.94 -21.23 12.04
N GLN A 184 5.41 -20.46 11.09
CA GLN A 184 4.47 -19.37 11.38
C GLN A 184 3.16 -19.92 11.99
N PHE A 185 2.63 -21.01 11.44
CA PHE A 185 1.43 -21.66 11.97
C PHE A 185 1.65 -22.14 13.40
N ALA A 186 2.72 -22.93 13.63
CA ALA A 186 3.05 -23.45 14.96
C ALA A 186 3.29 -22.32 15.99
N MET A 187 3.97 -21.25 15.58
CA MET A 187 4.19 -20.08 16.44
C MET A 187 2.86 -19.44 16.88
N GLN A 188 1.91 -19.28 15.98
CA GLN A 188 0.62 -18.67 16.30
C GLN A 188 -0.23 -19.57 17.21
N GLU A 189 -0.19 -20.88 17.04
CA GLU A 189 -0.85 -21.81 17.95
C GLU A 189 -0.26 -21.70 19.39
N VAL A 190 1.06 -21.64 19.52
CA VAL A 190 1.69 -21.40 20.82
C VAL A 190 1.28 -20.05 21.43
N GLN A 191 1.17 -19.00 20.63
CA GLN A 191 0.70 -17.68 21.08
C GLN A 191 -0.76 -17.71 21.57
N LYS A 192 -1.64 -18.44 20.88
CA LYS A 192 -3.04 -18.66 21.32
C LYS A 192 -3.11 -19.39 22.66
N GLU A 193 -2.37 -20.49 22.80
CA GLU A 193 -2.31 -21.25 24.04
C GLU A 193 -1.78 -20.42 25.20
N GLN A 194 -0.70 -19.65 24.96
CA GLN A 194 -0.11 -18.78 25.98
C GLN A 194 -1.07 -17.70 26.44
N ALA A 195 -1.76 -17.04 25.50
CA ALA A 195 -2.78 -16.04 25.81
C ALA A 195 -3.91 -16.65 26.68
N ALA A 196 -4.38 -17.87 26.32
CA ALA A 196 -5.39 -18.57 27.11
C ALA A 196 -4.91 -18.91 28.53
N LYS A 197 -3.68 -19.40 28.70
CA LYS A 197 -3.07 -19.70 30.00
C LYS A 197 -2.91 -18.45 30.88
N GLU A 198 -2.62 -17.31 30.25
CA GLU A 198 -2.44 -16.02 30.95
C GLU A 198 -3.77 -15.24 31.15
N GLY A 199 -4.91 -15.74 30.67
CA GLY A 199 -6.19 -15.05 30.70
C GLY A 199 -6.20 -13.75 29.87
N LYS A 200 -5.31 -13.65 28.88
CA LYS A 200 -5.23 -12.50 27.96
C LYS A 200 -6.07 -12.75 26.69
N PRO A 201 -6.66 -11.69 26.09
CA PRO A 201 -7.43 -11.85 24.86
C PRO A 201 -6.47 -12.19 23.69
N TYR A 202 -6.89 -13.17 22.86
CA TYR A 202 -6.32 -13.42 21.55
C TYR A 202 -7.39 -13.12 20.48
N TYR A 203 -7.03 -12.30 19.49
CA TYR A 203 -7.95 -11.83 18.46
C TYR A 203 -7.77 -12.65 17.18
N ASP A 204 -8.46 -13.78 17.09
CA ASP A 204 -8.34 -14.66 15.94
C ASP A 204 -8.98 -14.05 14.68
N ASN A 205 -8.16 -13.45 13.86
CA ASN A 205 -8.51 -12.91 12.54
C ASN A 205 -8.18 -13.88 11.40
N ASP A 206 -7.73 -15.09 11.70
CA ASP A 206 -7.31 -16.09 10.72
C ASP A 206 -6.14 -15.59 9.82
N LEU A 207 -5.38 -14.58 10.25
CA LEU A 207 -4.30 -13.97 9.47
C LEU A 207 -3.00 -14.76 9.57
N VAL A 208 -2.36 -15.02 8.41
CA VAL A 208 -1.00 -15.58 8.37
C VAL A 208 0.03 -14.61 8.97
N VAL A 209 -0.15 -13.31 8.74
CA VAL A 209 0.70 -12.25 9.29
C VAL A 209 -0.09 -11.41 10.27
N ALA A 210 0.11 -11.66 11.56
CA ALA A 210 -0.57 -10.99 12.66
C ALA A 210 0.40 -10.55 13.76
N LYS A 211 -0.07 -9.74 14.69
CA LYS A 211 0.63 -9.47 15.95
C LYS A 211 0.58 -10.72 16.87
N PRO A 212 1.41 -10.78 17.92
CA PRO A 212 1.38 -11.89 18.88
C PRO A 212 0.03 -12.10 19.57
N ASP A 213 -0.81 -11.06 19.66
CA ASP A 213 -2.17 -11.13 20.18
C ASP A 213 -3.23 -11.47 19.10
N GLY A 214 -2.81 -11.86 17.89
CA GLY A 214 -3.68 -12.15 16.74
C GLY A 214 -4.28 -10.93 16.04
N ALA A 215 -4.07 -9.73 16.57
CA ALA A 215 -4.59 -8.50 15.97
C ALA A 215 -3.86 -8.16 14.65
N PRO A 216 -4.55 -7.46 13.71
CA PRO A 216 -3.96 -7.10 12.43
C PRO A 216 -2.79 -6.11 12.60
N ILE A 217 -1.79 -6.22 11.72
CA ILE A 217 -0.68 -5.27 11.64
C ILE A 217 -1.10 -4.08 10.76
N ASN A 218 -0.85 -2.87 11.25
CA ASN A 218 -1.17 -1.65 10.51
C ASN A 218 -0.25 -1.47 9.29
N ALA A 219 -0.83 -1.31 8.11
CA ALA A 219 -0.09 -1.21 6.85
C ALA A 219 0.86 0.00 6.78
N SER A 220 0.52 1.13 7.43
CA SER A 220 1.39 2.31 7.46
C SER A 220 2.60 2.07 8.37
N TRP A 221 2.39 1.39 9.51
CA TRP A 221 3.47 0.97 10.40
C TRP A 221 4.46 0.05 9.67
N VAL A 222 3.96 -0.95 8.91
CA VAL A 222 4.80 -1.83 8.09
C VAL A 222 5.70 -1.04 7.15
N SER A 223 5.17 -0.06 6.39
CA SER A 223 6.00 0.73 5.46
C SER A 223 7.07 1.56 6.16
N SER A 224 6.73 2.15 7.31
CA SER A 224 7.67 2.97 8.08
C SER A 224 8.79 2.12 8.70
N GLN A 225 8.46 0.97 9.29
CA GLN A 225 9.46 0.12 9.93
C GLN A 225 10.29 -0.69 8.93
N PHE A 226 9.69 -1.12 7.82
CA PHE A 226 10.44 -1.81 6.77
C PHE A 226 11.52 -0.92 6.17
N GLY A 227 11.24 0.40 5.98
CA GLY A 227 12.26 1.36 5.57
C GLY A 227 13.47 1.36 6.52
N LYS A 228 13.23 1.42 7.83
CA LYS A 228 14.31 1.36 8.85
C LYS A 228 15.07 0.04 8.84
N LEU A 229 14.37 -1.07 8.61
CA LEU A 229 15.01 -2.38 8.51
C LEU A 229 16.03 -2.46 7.36
N LEU A 230 15.80 -1.67 6.30
CA LEU A 230 16.65 -1.62 5.11
C LEU A 230 17.78 -0.59 5.18
N GLU A 231 17.75 0.37 6.14
CA GLU A 231 18.74 1.44 6.25
C GLU A 231 20.16 0.91 6.53
N ASP A 232 20.28 -0.31 7.05
CA ASP A 232 21.55 -0.94 7.38
C ASP A 232 21.92 -2.12 6.43
N LEU A 233 21.26 -2.27 5.29
CA LEU A 233 21.58 -3.25 4.25
C LEU A 233 22.38 -2.61 3.11
#